data_f64fea571d0a833b307f83fa5b843e47
#
_entry.id   f64fea571d0a833b307f83fa5b843e47
#
_cell.length_a   1.000
_cell.length_b   1.000
_cell.length_c   1.000
_cell.angle_alpha   90.00
_cell.angle_beta   90.00
_cell.angle_gamma   90.00
#
_symmetry.space_group_name_H-M   'P 1'
#
loop_
_entity.id
_entity.type
_entity.pdbx_description
1 polymer ?
#
loop_
_entity_poly.entity_id
_entity_poly.type
_entity_poly.pdbx_seq_one_letter_code
_entity_poly.pdbx_strand_id
1 'polypeptide(L)'
;MSQLVGKKSRGQPGRDTWQARKSAETRSEILDATIRSYIEVGYSRTTLQQIADRTGLSRGAIIYHFPSMVEVTQAAVSHLQQKRLAIYRDTLETIEGREDFVDHALETLWQQISDPLFTAYNELTVAARTDPELEAILRPAQEEYEREWDRIGRAHSHASSDQDDRFALTADLAQYLMIGMAVSFMWTDADYRRRRLIEDLKVHIRSLLRDGVPREVDEAIARHDVKRGVPGE
;
A
#
# COMPACT_ATOMS: atom_id res chain seq x y z
N MET A 1 0.04 63.81 21.29
CA MET A 1 0.33 62.39 21.53
C MET A 1 -0.94 61.61 21.18
N SER A 2 -0.99 61.10 19.98
CA SER A 2 -2.15 60.34 19.49
C SER A 2 -1.72 58.92 19.20
N GLN A 3 -2.25 57.94 19.96
CA GLN A 3 -1.96 56.52 19.83
C GLN A 3 -2.81 55.94 18.70
N LEU A 4 -2.16 55.49 17.63
CA LEU A 4 -2.74 54.64 16.59
C LEU A 4 -2.79 53.18 17.12
N VAL A 5 -3.96 52.75 17.56
CA VAL A 5 -4.25 51.35 17.91
C VAL A 5 -4.51 50.61 16.59
N GLY A 6 -3.55 49.74 16.22
CA GLY A 6 -3.67 48.86 15.09
C GLY A 6 -4.76 47.81 15.33
N LYS A 7 -5.83 47.86 14.54
CA LYS A 7 -6.89 46.83 14.49
C LYS A 7 -6.32 45.54 13.90
N LYS A 8 -5.95 44.56 14.74
CA LYS A 8 -5.78 43.16 14.31
C LYS A 8 -7.16 42.61 13.94
N SER A 9 -7.40 42.36 12.65
CA SER A 9 -8.59 41.66 12.20
C SER A 9 -8.56 40.22 12.75
N ARG A 10 -9.44 39.94 13.71
CA ARG A 10 -9.73 38.54 14.14
C ARG A 10 -10.53 37.92 13.01
N GLY A 11 -9.89 37.03 12.24
CA GLY A 11 -10.57 36.10 11.31
C GLY A 11 -11.65 35.34 12.06
N GLN A 12 -12.82 35.17 11.46
CA GLN A 12 -13.94 34.48 12.07
C GLN A 12 -13.60 32.97 12.14
N PRO A 13 -13.62 32.33 13.32
CA PRO A 13 -13.15 30.92 13.49
C PRO A 13 -13.86 29.88 12.59
N GLY A 14 -15.10 30.16 12.19
CA GLY A 14 -15.86 29.24 11.32
C GLY A 14 -15.51 29.31 9.82
N ARG A 15 -14.95 30.45 9.37
CA ARG A 15 -14.58 30.67 7.97
C ARG A 15 -13.23 30.03 7.64
N ASP A 16 -12.29 30.10 8.57
CA ASP A 16 -10.96 29.51 8.45
C ASP A 16 -11.03 27.98 8.45
N THR A 17 -11.89 27.39 9.30
CA THR A 17 -12.15 25.94 9.33
C THR A 17 -12.84 25.43 8.07
N TRP A 18 -13.77 26.19 7.48
CA TRP A 18 -14.44 25.82 6.24
C TRP A 18 -13.50 25.87 5.04
N GLN A 19 -12.66 26.91 4.94
CA GLN A 19 -11.66 27.03 3.87
C GLN A 19 -10.60 25.93 3.96
N ALA A 20 -10.13 25.63 5.16
CA ALA A 20 -9.18 24.52 5.39
C ALA A 20 -9.77 23.17 4.97
N ARG A 21 -11.04 22.91 5.33
CA ARG A 21 -11.73 21.67 4.94
C ARG A 21 -11.89 21.58 3.42
N LYS A 22 -12.36 22.63 2.76
CA LYS A 22 -12.51 22.67 1.30
C LYS A 22 -11.16 22.49 0.58
N SER A 23 -10.09 23.08 1.11
CA SER A 23 -8.73 22.87 0.58
C SER A 23 -8.28 21.43 0.72
N ALA A 24 -8.55 20.78 1.86
CA ALA A 24 -8.23 19.37 2.07
C ALA A 24 -9.04 18.43 1.14
N GLU A 25 -10.33 18.72 0.95
CA GLU A 25 -11.19 17.99 0.00
C GLU A 25 -10.65 18.11 -1.43
N THR A 26 -10.28 19.31 -1.88
CA THR A 26 -9.69 19.52 -3.21
C THR A 26 -8.34 18.79 -3.36
N ARG A 27 -7.48 18.82 -2.33
CA ARG A 27 -6.23 18.05 -2.36
C ARG A 27 -6.49 16.56 -2.51
N SER A 28 -7.42 16.00 -1.75
CA SER A 28 -7.82 14.57 -1.84
C SER A 28 -8.33 14.23 -3.24
N GLU A 29 -9.17 15.08 -3.83
CA GLU A 29 -9.69 14.91 -5.20
C GLU A 29 -8.57 14.86 -6.25
N ILE A 30 -7.56 15.75 -6.13
CA ILE A 30 -6.40 15.77 -7.01
C ILE A 30 -5.61 14.47 -6.87
N LEU A 31 -5.38 13.99 -5.64
CA LEU A 31 -4.63 12.76 -5.38
C LEU A 31 -5.37 11.52 -5.90
N ASP A 32 -6.69 11.45 -5.72
CA ASP A 32 -7.52 10.39 -6.27
C ASP A 32 -7.52 10.37 -7.81
N ALA A 33 -7.57 11.54 -8.43
CA ALA A 33 -7.45 11.66 -9.89
C ALA A 33 -6.06 11.25 -10.39
N THR A 34 -5.01 11.53 -9.63
CA THR A 34 -3.64 11.11 -9.93
C THR A 34 -3.51 9.60 -9.87
N ILE A 35 -4.01 8.96 -8.81
CA ILE A 35 -4.02 7.50 -8.67
C ILE A 35 -4.80 6.85 -9.81
N ARG A 36 -5.98 7.37 -10.17
CA ARG A 36 -6.74 6.90 -11.33
C ARG A 36 -5.96 7.02 -12.64
N SER A 37 -5.18 8.09 -12.80
CA SER A 37 -4.30 8.23 -13.98
C SER A 37 -3.22 7.16 -14.01
N TYR A 38 -2.60 6.83 -12.87
CA TYR A 38 -1.62 5.74 -12.80
C TYR A 38 -2.23 4.39 -13.20
N ILE A 39 -3.47 4.12 -12.79
CA ILE A 39 -4.19 2.88 -13.16
C ILE A 39 -4.49 2.82 -14.66
N GLU A 40 -4.95 3.91 -15.26
CA GLU A 40 -5.51 3.89 -16.61
C GLU A 40 -4.48 4.14 -17.70
N VAL A 41 -3.49 5.00 -17.45
CA VAL A 41 -2.51 5.39 -18.48
C VAL A 41 -1.06 5.11 -18.08
N GLY A 42 -0.81 4.72 -16.83
CA GLY A 42 0.51 4.47 -16.28
C GLY A 42 1.20 5.74 -15.73
N TYR A 43 2.23 5.52 -14.89
CA TYR A 43 2.97 6.60 -14.25
C TYR A 43 3.60 7.58 -15.26
N SER A 44 4.37 7.05 -16.21
CA SER A 44 5.17 7.86 -17.15
C SER A 44 4.34 8.73 -18.10
N ARG A 45 3.06 8.40 -18.30
CA ARG A 45 2.15 9.18 -19.15
C ARG A 45 1.25 10.13 -18.37
N THR A 46 1.27 10.06 -17.04
CA THR A 46 0.46 10.94 -16.19
C THR A 46 1.06 12.35 -16.15
N THR A 47 0.23 13.36 -16.40
CA THR A 47 0.60 14.77 -16.45
C THR A 47 -0.36 15.64 -15.63
N LEU A 48 0.11 16.82 -15.20
CA LEU A 48 -0.77 17.80 -14.52
C LEU A 48 -1.98 18.18 -15.36
N GLN A 49 -1.87 18.19 -16.70
CA GLN A 49 -3.01 18.49 -17.56
C GLN A 49 -4.06 17.38 -17.51
N GLN A 50 -3.66 16.12 -17.57
CA GLN A 50 -4.60 14.99 -17.43
C GLN A 50 -5.29 14.96 -16.05
N ILE A 51 -4.56 15.33 -14.99
CA ILE A 51 -5.15 15.43 -13.65
C ILE A 51 -6.17 16.59 -13.62
N ALA A 52 -5.86 17.73 -14.22
CA ALA A 52 -6.77 18.85 -14.35
C ALA A 52 -8.05 18.47 -15.12
N ASP A 53 -7.90 17.79 -16.26
CA ASP A 53 -9.03 17.34 -17.09
C ASP A 53 -9.94 16.37 -16.32
N ARG A 54 -9.37 15.50 -15.47
CA ARG A 54 -10.12 14.53 -14.65
C ARG A 54 -10.88 15.17 -13.48
N THR A 55 -10.32 16.20 -12.89
CA THR A 55 -10.92 16.89 -11.75
C THR A 55 -11.85 18.04 -12.15
N GLY A 56 -11.81 18.47 -13.39
CA GLY A 56 -12.46 19.70 -13.84
C GLY A 56 -11.83 20.98 -13.28
N LEU A 57 -10.68 20.89 -12.63
CA LEU A 57 -9.94 22.01 -12.11
C LEU A 57 -9.04 22.62 -13.19
N SER A 58 -8.75 23.92 -13.07
CA SER A 58 -7.72 24.52 -13.92
C SER A 58 -6.32 24.01 -13.53
N ARG A 59 -5.39 23.95 -14.50
CA ARG A 59 -3.98 23.63 -14.22
C ARG A 59 -3.39 24.55 -13.14
N GLY A 60 -3.78 25.85 -13.13
CA GLY A 60 -3.37 26.80 -12.10
C GLY A 60 -3.86 26.42 -10.70
N ALA A 61 -5.08 25.87 -10.59
CA ALA A 61 -5.61 25.38 -9.33
C ALA A 61 -4.83 24.15 -8.83
N ILE A 62 -4.45 23.22 -9.74
CA ILE A 62 -3.58 22.09 -9.37
C ILE A 62 -2.23 22.59 -8.85
N ILE A 63 -1.58 23.51 -9.58
CA ILE A 63 -0.26 24.08 -9.22
C ILE A 63 -0.33 24.84 -7.87
N TYR A 64 -1.45 25.46 -7.56
CA TYR A 64 -1.64 26.10 -6.25
C TYR A 64 -1.56 25.10 -5.09
N HIS A 65 -2.07 23.87 -5.26
CA HIS A 65 -2.04 22.81 -4.26
C HIS A 65 -0.74 22.01 -4.29
N PHE A 66 -0.17 21.79 -5.47
CA PHE A 66 1.02 20.99 -5.72
C PHE A 66 1.86 21.66 -6.82
N PRO A 67 2.89 22.43 -6.44
CA PRO A 67 3.71 23.22 -7.36
C PRO A 67 4.36 22.45 -8.52
N SER A 68 4.59 21.14 -8.33
CA SER A 68 5.24 20.29 -9.34
C SER A 68 4.58 18.92 -9.44
N MET A 69 4.89 18.19 -10.54
CA MET A 69 4.47 16.79 -10.69
C MET A 69 5.12 15.88 -9.62
N VAL A 70 6.34 16.20 -9.20
CA VAL A 70 7.06 15.48 -8.14
C VAL A 70 6.29 15.57 -6.82
N GLU A 71 5.81 16.76 -6.46
CA GLU A 71 5.03 16.95 -5.23
C GLU A 71 3.65 16.27 -5.29
N VAL A 72 3.00 16.30 -6.45
CA VAL A 72 1.77 15.51 -6.66
C VAL A 72 2.07 14.02 -6.48
N THR A 73 3.14 13.52 -7.10
CA THR A 73 3.51 12.10 -7.01
C THR A 73 3.81 11.69 -5.57
N GLN A 74 4.62 12.47 -4.86
CA GLN A 74 4.96 12.19 -3.46
C GLN A 74 3.70 12.13 -2.58
N ALA A 75 2.80 13.09 -2.74
CA ALA A 75 1.54 13.10 -1.99
C ALA A 75 0.61 11.96 -2.42
N ALA A 76 0.54 11.63 -3.71
CA ALA A 76 -0.28 10.54 -4.24
C ALA A 76 0.23 9.17 -3.76
N VAL A 77 1.54 8.95 -3.68
CA VAL A 77 2.13 7.74 -3.11
C VAL A 77 1.72 7.57 -1.65
N SER A 78 1.87 8.61 -0.83
CA SER A 78 1.45 8.56 0.59
C SER A 78 -0.06 8.31 0.73
N HIS A 79 -0.87 8.96 -0.08
CA HIS A 79 -2.33 8.78 -0.10
C HIS A 79 -2.75 7.37 -0.53
N LEU A 80 -2.07 6.81 -1.54
CA LEU A 80 -2.25 5.42 -1.98
C LEU A 80 -1.96 4.41 -0.86
N GLN A 81 -0.82 4.57 -0.16
CA GLN A 81 -0.46 3.68 0.93
C GLN A 81 -1.45 3.77 2.10
N GLN A 82 -1.91 4.97 2.45
CA GLN A 82 -2.96 5.14 3.47
C GLN A 82 -4.26 4.43 3.11
N LYS A 83 -4.71 4.52 1.85
CA LYS A 83 -5.90 3.79 1.37
C LYS A 83 -5.71 2.28 1.44
N ARG A 84 -4.56 1.77 1.03
CA ARG A 84 -4.24 0.33 1.12
C ARG A 84 -4.24 -0.17 2.57
N LEU A 85 -3.64 0.59 3.49
CA LEU A 85 -3.67 0.27 4.92
C LEU A 85 -5.08 0.33 5.52
N ALA A 86 -5.93 1.26 5.09
CA ALA A 86 -7.32 1.31 5.55
C ALA A 86 -8.07 0.03 5.14
N ILE A 87 -7.96 -0.38 3.87
CA ILE A 87 -8.55 -1.64 3.39
C ILE A 87 -8.02 -2.84 4.20
N TYR A 88 -6.73 -2.87 4.50
CA TYR A 88 -6.13 -3.95 5.29
C TYR A 88 -6.70 -4.03 6.71
N ARG A 89 -6.85 -2.89 7.40
CA ARG A 89 -7.48 -2.83 8.74
C ARG A 89 -8.91 -3.32 8.72
N ASP A 90 -9.73 -2.78 7.81
CA ASP A 90 -11.14 -3.16 7.66
C ASP A 90 -11.27 -4.68 7.41
N THR A 91 -10.32 -5.24 6.65
CA THR A 91 -10.25 -6.67 6.39
C THR A 91 -9.99 -7.47 7.65
N LEU A 92 -8.96 -7.12 8.41
CA LEU A 92 -8.61 -7.88 9.62
C LEU A 92 -9.75 -7.88 10.65
N GLU A 93 -10.45 -6.77 10.79
CA GLU A 93 -11.65 -6.69 11.65
C GLU A 93 -12.74 -7.68 11.23
N THR A 94 -12.85 -8.00 9.94
CA THR A 94 -13.87 -8.94 9.43
C THR A 94 -13.50 -10.42 9.61
N ILE A 95 -12.22 -10.74 9.75
CA ILE A 95 -11.71 -12.12 9.84
C ILE A 95 -11.28 -12.52 11.25
N GLU A 96 -11.19 -11.58 12.19
CA GLU A 96 -10.75 -11.83 13.56
C GLU A 96 -11.69 -12.82 14.26
N GLY A 97 -11.11 -13.82 14.94
CA GLY A 97 -11.84 -14.83 15.73
C GLY A 97 -12.61 -15.88 14.92
N ARG A 98 -12.46 -15.94 13.58
CA ARG A 98 -13.12 -16.95 12.75
C ARG A 98 -12.36 -18.28 12.78
N GLU A 99 -13.11 -19.38 12.81
CA GLU A 99 -12.53 -20.73 12.73
C GLU A 99 -11.86 -21.01 11.38
N ASP A 100 -12.32 -20.35 10.32
CA ASP A 100 -11.83 -20.46 8.95
C ASP A 100 -10.87 -19.31 8.57
N PHE A 101 -10.08 -18.80 9.54
CA PHE A 101 -9.19 -17.65 9.40
C PHE A 101 -8.32 -17.70 8.13
N VAL A 102 -7.65 -18.84 7.84
CA VAL A 102 -6.74 -18.97 6.67
C VAL A 102 -7.50 -18.77 5.36
N ASP A 103 -8.70 -19.34 5.25
CA ASP A 103 -9.52 -19.23 4.03
C ASP A 103 -9.91 -17.77 3.77
N HIS A 104 -10.42 -17.10 4.80
CA HIS A 104 -10.83 -15.70 4.70
C HIS A 104 -9.65 -14.75 4.48
N ALA A 105 -8.53 -14.97 5.18
CA ALA A 105 -7.33 -14.16 5.03
C ALA A 105 -6.82 -14.21 3.58
N LEU A 106 -6.73 -15.40 2.99
CA LEU A 106 -6.25 -15.56 1.60
C LEU A 106 -7.26 -15.03 0.58
N GLU A 107 -8.55 -15.22 0.80
CA GLU A 107 -9.58 -14.68 -0.09
C GLU A 107 -9.56 -13.15 -0.08
N THR A 108 -9.42 -12.55 1.08
CA THR A 108 -9.36 -11.09 1.21
C THR A 108 -8.05 -10.53 0.69
N LEU A 109 -6.92 -11.21 0.93
CA LEU A 109 -5.65 -10.82 0.31
C LEU A 109 -5.75 -10.81 -1.22
N TRP A 110 -6.41 -11.84 -1.81
CA TRP A 110 -6.65 -11.86 -3.24
C TRP A 110 -7.52 -10.69 -3.71
N GLN A 111 -8.59 -10.34 -2.99
CA GLN A 111 -9.43 -9.18 -3.28
C GLN A 111 -8.62 -7.88 -3.25
N GLN A 112 -7.75 -7.69 -2.26
CA GLN A 112 -6.89 -6.52 -2.15
C GLN A 112 -5.88 -6.41 -3.30
N ILE A 113 -5.25 -7.52 -3.68
CA ILE A 113 -4.28 -7.57 -4.79
C ILE A 113 -4.97 -7.41 -6.14
N SER A 114 -6.25 -7.74 -6.23
CA SER A 114 -7.08 -7.51 -7.43
C SER A 114 -7.72 -6.11 -7.47
N ASP A 115 -7.58 -5.32 -6.41
CA ASP A 115 -8.11 -3.94 -6.34
C ASP A 115 -7.31 -3.01 -7.26
N PRO A 116 -7.96 -2.04 -7.91
CA PRO A 116 -7.28 -1.04 -8.74
C PRO A 116 -6.15 -0.28 -8.04
N LEU A 117 -6.23 -0.05 -6.72
CA LEU A 117 -5.15 0.59 -5.96
C LEU A 117 -3.86 -0.23 -5.97
N PHE A 118 -3.96 -1.57 -6.00
CA PHE A 118 -2.80 -2.41 -6.17
C PHE A 118 -2.19 -2.28 -7.58
N THR A 119 -3.02 -2.12 -8.61
CA THR A 119 -2.54 -1.83 -9.97
C THR A 119 -1.72 -0.54 -10.00
N ALA A 120 -2.20 0.54 -9.36
CA ALA A 120 -1.45 1.79 -9.26
C ALA A 120 -0.11 1.60 -8.52
N TYR A 121 -0.12 0.85 -7.42
CA TYR A 121 1.10 0.54 -6.65
C TYR A 121 2.11 -0.26 -7.48
N ASN A 122 1.67 -1.29 -8.19
CA ASN A 122 2.51 -2.11 -9.04
C ASN A 122 3.11 -1.32 -10.22
N GLU A 123 2.33 -0.44 -10.83
CA GLU A 123 2.81 0.47 -11.89
C GLU A 123 3.94 1.38 -11.37
N LEU A 124 3.76 1.99 -10.20
CA LEU A 124 4.79 2.81 -9.57
C LEU A 124 6.04 2.01 -9.22
N THR A 125 5.89 0.81 -8.69
CA THR A 125 6.98 -0.09 -8.31
C THR A 125 7.81 -0.51 -9.54
N VAL A 126 7.15 -0.85 -10.63
CA VAL A 126 7.83 -1.20 -11.89
C VAL A 126 8.54 0.01 -12.49
N ALA A 127 7.90 1.18 -12.50
CA ALA A 127 8.49 2.41 -13.01
C ALA A 127 9.71 2.86 -12.18
N ALA A 128 9.66 2.74 -10.87
CA ALA A 128 10.76 3.11 -9.96
C ALA A 128 12.07 2.34 -10.21
N ARG A 129 12.02 1.17 -10.84
CA ARG A 129 13.23 0.39 -11.20
C ARG A 129 14.19 1.12 -12.13
N THR A 130 13.67 2.06 -12.92
CA THR A 130 14.43 2.82 -13.92
C THR A 130 14.31 4.33 -13.74
N ASP A 131 13.62 4.78 -12.71
CA ASP A 131 13.40 6.19 -12.36
C ASP A 131 13.88 6.43 -10.92
N PRO A 132 15.12 6.93 -10.72
CA PRO A 132 15.70 7.18 -9.39
C PRO A 132 14.92 8.24 -8.58
N GLU A 133 14.28 9.21 -9.23
CA GLU A 133 13.47 10.22 -8.54
C GLU A 133 12.20 9.59 -7.95
N LEU A 134 11.53 8.75 -8.72
CA LEU A 134 10.39 7.99 -8.23
C LEU A 134 10.79 6.97 -7.16
N GLU A 135 11.94 6.29 -7.32
CA GLU A 135 12.46 5.37 -6.30
C GLU A 135 12.66 6.08 -4.95
N ALA A 136 13.27 7.26 -4.97
CA ALA A 136 13.51 8.07 -3.76
C ALA A 136 12.20 8.49 -3.06
N ILE A 137 11.10 8.62 -3.81
CA ILE A 137 9.77 8.90 -3.26
C ILE A 137 9.12 7.61 -2.74
N LEU A 138 9.17 6.54 -3.51
CA LEU A 138 8.42 5.32 -3.24
C LEU A 138 9.02 4.49 -2.10
N ARG A 139 10.35 4.37 -2.04
CA ARG A 139 11.07 3.54 -1.05
C ARG A 139 10.67 3.87 0.41
N PRO A 140 10.79 5.12 0.91
CA PRO A 140 10.45 5.42 2.30
C PRO A 140 8.95 5.22 2.59
N ALA A 141 8.08 5.49 1.62
CA ALA A 141 6.65 5.27 1.77
C ALA A 141 6.29 3.77 1.83
N GLN A 142 7.03 2.93 1.09
CA GLN A 142 6.85 1.49 1.15
C GLN A 142 7.37 0.90 2.46
N GLU A 143 8.54 1.34 2.93
CA GLU A 143 9.08 0.93 4.23
C GLU A 143 8.15 1.30 5.40
N GLU A 144 7.51 2.46 5.34
CA GLU A 144 6.51 2.87 6.33
C GLU A 144 5.24 2.01 6.24
N TYR A 145 4.78 1.73 5.01
CA TYR A 145 3.65 0.84 4.78
C TYR A 145 3.91 -0.56 5.35
N GLU A 146 5.07 -1.16 5.11
CA GLU A 146 5.44 -2.49 5.58
C GLU A 146 5.51 -2.54 7.12
N ARG A 147 6.13 -1.54 7.75
CA ARG A 147 6.13 -1.44 9.22
C ARG A 147 4.73 -1.36 9.81
N GLU A 148 3.86 -0.56 9.21
CA GLU A 148 2.50 -0.38 9.70
C GLU A 148 1.63 -1.62 9.43
N TRP A 149 1.82 -2.25 8.27
CA TRP A 149 1.17 -3.50 7.90
C TRP A 149 1.52 -4.62 8.89
N ASP A 150 2.81 -4.79 9.19
CA ASP A 150 3.30 -5.76 10.18
C ASP A 150 2.75 -5.47 11.58
N ARG A 151 2.79 -4.21 12.01
CA ARG A 151 2.24 -3.78 13.31
C ARG A 151 0.75 -4.12 13.45
N ILE A 152 -0.03 -3.87 12.41
CA ILE A 152 -1.46 -4.16 12.38
C ILE A 152 -1.69 -5.68 12.40
N GLY A 153 -0.97 -6.43 11.58
CA GLY A 153 -1.07 -7.89 11.51
C GLY A 153 -0.74 -8.56 12.86
N ARG A 154 0.34 -8.15 13.50
CA ARG A 154 0.72 -8.66 14.84
C ARG A 154 -0.33 -8.35 15.92
N ALA A 155 -0.92 -7.18 15.89
CA ALA A 155 -1.96 -6.80 16.85
C ALA A 155 -3.21 -7.71 16.77
N HIS A 156 -3.49 -8.30 15.60
CA HIS A 156 -4.65 -9.18 15.36
C HIS A 156 -4.30 -10.68 15.44
N SER A 157 -3.03 -11.05 15.33
CA SER A 157 -2.64 -12.48 15.29
C SER A 157 -2.66 -13.17 16.66
N HIS A 158 -2.67 -12.43 17.77
CA HIS A 158 -2.51 -12.95 19.14
C HIS A 158 -1.32 -13.92 19.30
N ALA A 159 -0.33 -13.83 18.40
CA ALA A 159 0.76 -14.77 18.30
C ALA A 159 1.81 -14.55 19.41
N SER A 160 2.32 -15.65 19.99
CA SER A 160 3.55 -15.64 20.79
C SER A 160 4.78 -15.49 19.90
N SER A 161 5.94 -15.10 20.44
CA SER A 161 7.15 -14.79 19.68
C SER A 161 7.57 -15.88 18.66
N ASP A 162 7.43 -17.16 19.00
CA ASP A 162 7.75 -18.28 18.09
C ASP A 162 6.72 -18.47 16.95
N GLN A 163 5.50 -17.94 17.12
CA GLN A 163 4.47 -17.92 16.08
C GLN A 163 4.63 -16.70 15.16
N ASP A 164 5.33 -15.66 15.59
CA ASP A 164 5.54 -14.44 14.80
C ASP A 164 6.32 -14.73 13.51
N ASP A 165 7.41 -15.53 13.57
CA ASP A 165 8.21 -15.90 12.39
C ASP A 165 7.43 -16.77 11.40
N ARG A 166 6.59 -17.67 11.92
CA ARG A 166 5.70 -18.51 11.08
C ARG A 166 4.64 -17.67 10.40
N PHE A 167 4.07 -16.73 11.13
CA PHE A 167 3.07 -15.82 10.57
C PHE A 167 3.68 -14.94 9.47
N ALA A 168 4.85 -14.34 9.71
CA ALA A 168 5.56 -13.54 8.72
C ALA A 168 5.86 -14.36 7.44
N LEU A 169 6.42 -15.57 7.57
CA LEU A 169 6.70 -16.43 6.42
C LEU A 169 5.43 -16.81 5.64
N THR A 170 4.33 -17.12 6.34
CA THR A 170 3.07 -17.47 5.66
C THR A 170 2.44 -16.27 4.96
N ALA A 171 2.55 -15.08 5.54
CA ALA A 171 2.10 -13.83 4.96
C ALA A 171 2.90 -13.49 3.68
N ASP A 172 4.22 -13.62 3.73
CA ASP A 172 5.10 -13.39 2.58
C ASP A 172 4.83 -14.38 1.44
N LEU A 173 4.72 -15.67 1.74
CA LEU A 173 4.37 -16.69 0.74
C LEU A 173 3.03 -16.38 0.07
N ALA A 174 2.02 -16.03 0.85
CA ALA A 174 0.71 -15.68 0.32
C ALA A 174 0.79 -14.42 -0.55
N GLN A 175 1.42 -13.39 -0.05
CA GLN A 175 1.53 -12.10 -0.72
C GLN A 175 2.28 -12.21 -2.04
N TYR A 176 3.50 -12.77 -2.05
CA TYR A 176 4.32 -12.84 -3.26
C TYR A 176 3.76 -13.80 -4.30
N LEU A 177 3.17 -14.92 -3.88
CA LEU A 177 2.48 -15.81 -4.81
C LEU A 177 1.28 -15.11 -5.47
N MET A 178 0.45 -14.43 -4.68
CA MET A 178 -0.74 -13.74 -5.20
C MET A 178 -0.39 -12.54 -6.07
N ILE A 179 0.65 -11.77 -5.73
CA ILE A 179 1.19 -10.71 -6.59
C ILE A 179 1.66 -11.30 -7.91
N GLY A 180 2.44 -12.39 -7.87
CA GLY A 180 2.89 -13.09 -9.07
C GLY A 180 1.74 -13.56 -9.95
N MET A 181 0.67 -14.09 -9.35
CA MET A 181 -0.55 -14.48 -10.08
C MET A 181 -1.27 -13.27 -10.69
N ALA A 182 -1.46 -12.20 -9.94
CA ALA A 182 -2.16 -11.00 -10.43
C ALA A 182 -1.48 -10.38 -11.64
N VAL A 183 -0.15 -10.32 -11.63
CA VAL A 183 0.64 -9.78 -12.75
C VAL A 183 0.69 -10.75 -13.94
N SER A 184 0.85 -12.07 -13.68
CA SER A 184 1.06 -13.07 -14.73
C SER A 184 -0.23 -13.46 -15.44
N PHE A 185 -1.37 -13.41 -14.74
CA PHE A 185 -2.65 -13.92 -15.27
C PHE A 185 -3.53 -12.86 -15.94
N MET A 186 -3.08 -11.61 -16.02
CA MET A 186 -3.87 -10.56 -16.67
C MET A 186 -4.13 -10.83 -18.19
N TRP A 187 -3.35 -11.74 -18.81
CA TRP A 187 -3.42 -12.05 -20.24
C TRP A 187 -4.02 -13.43 -20.55
N THR A 188 -4.40 -14.23 -19.54
CA THR A 188 -4.89 -15.60 -19.73
C THR A 188 -6.15 -15.85 -18.91
N ASP A 189 -7.08 -16.65 -19.45
CA ASP A 189 -8.16 -17.22 -18.65
C ASP A 189 -7.58 -18.24 -17.66
N ALA A 190 -7.20 -17.74 -16.51
CA ALA A 190 -6.45 -18.49 -15.52
C ALA A 190 -7.27 -18.80 -14.26
N ASP A 191 -8.59 -18.61 -14.27
CA ASP A 191 -9.46 -18.83 -13.10
C ASP A 191 -9.29 -20.22 -12.48
N TYR A 192 -9.14 -21.25 -13.32
CA TYR A 192 -8.86 -22.60 -12.83
C TYR A 192 -7.49 -22.70 -12.16
N ARG A 193 -6.43 -22.17 -12.78
CA ARG A 193 -5.06 -22.21 -12.23
C ARG A 193 -4.97 -21.42 -10.94
N ARG A 194 -5.58 -20.23 -10.91
CA ARG A 194 -5.63 -19.38 -9.73
C ARG A 194 -6.30 -20.10 -8.57
N ARG A 195 -7.52 -20.63 -8.75
CA ARG A 195 -8.23 -21.37 -7.70
C ARG A 195 -7.42 -22.54 -7.19
N ARG A 196 -6.81 -23.33 -8.08
CA ARG A 196 -5.97 -24.45 -7.70
C ARG A 196 -4.77 -24.02 -6.85
N LEU A 197 -4.07 -22.94 -7.25
CA LEU A 197 -2.93 -22.42 -6.48
C LEU A 197 -3.34 -21.86 -5.14
N ILE A 198 -4.47 -21.19 -5.04
CA ILE A 198 -4.99 -20.68 -3.75
C ILE A 198 -5.37 -21.84 -2.83
N GLU A 199 -6.05 -22.86 -3.33
CA GLU A 199 -6.40 -24.03 -2.51
C GLU A 199 -5.15 -24.82 -2.04
N ASP A 200 -4.15 -24.98 -2.90
CA ASP A 200 -2.87 -25.59 -2.52
C ASP A 200 -2.14 -24.75 -1.46
N LEU A 201 -2.11 -23.43 -1.65
CA LEU A 201 -1.54 -22.48 -0.68
C LEU A 201 -2.23 -22.56 0.69
N LYS A 202 -3.56 -22.66 0.74
CA LYS A 202 -4.31 -22.86 2.00
C LYS A 202 -3.83 -24.07 2.78
N VAL A 203 -3.60 -25.18 2.08
CA VAL A 203 -3.09 -26.43 2.71
C VAL A 203 -1.70 -26.21 3.30
N HIS A 204 -0.80 -25.58 2.54
CA HIS A 204 0.58 -25.32 2.98
C HIS A 204 0.63 -24.35 4.16
N ILE A 205 -0.13 -23.25 4.11
CA ILE A 205 -0.19 -22.28 5.22
C ILE A 205 -0.73 -22.92 6.49
N ARG A 206 -1.79 -23.73 6.42
CA ARG A 206 -2.30 -24.45 7.60
C ARG A 206 -1.26 -25.41 8.18
N SER A 207 -0.46 -26.08 7.33
CA SER A 207 0.63 -26.95 7.79
C SER A 207 1.74 -26.14 8.47
N LEU A 208 2.20 -25.03 7.87
CA LEU A 208 3.22 -24.15 8.45
C LEU A 208 2.78 -23.58 9.81
N LEU A 209 1.54 -23.12 9.91
CA LEU A 209 1.02 -22.57 11.17
C LEU A 209 0.89 -23.63 12.26
N ARG A 210 0.56 -24.89 11.91
CA ARG A 210 0.41 -26.00 12.86
C ARG A 210 1.76 -26.64 13.23
N ASP A 211 2.57 -26.99 12.23
CA ASP A 211 3.72 -27.87 12.36
C ASP A 211 5.05 -27.12 12.43
N GLY A 212 5.06 -25.82 12.06
CA GLY A 212 6.23 -24.95 11.99
C GLY A 212 6.95 -25.01 10.64
N VAL A 213 7.99 -24.20 10.53
CA VAL A 213 8.87 -24.16 9.36
C VAL A 213 9.69 -25.47 9.33
N PRO A 214 9.78 -26.17 8.19
CA PRO A 214 10.63 -27.34 8.07
C PRO A 214 12.10 -27.00 8.39
N ARG A 215 12.77 -27.84 9.19
CA ARG A 215 14.18 -27.64 9.60
C ARG A 215 15.13 -27.48 8.42
N GLU A 216 14.83 -28.11 7.31
CA GLU A 216 15.60 -28.02 6.06
C GLU A 216 15.65 -26.61 5.50
N VAL A 217 14.62 -25.80 5.73
CA VAL A 217 14.57 -24.39 5.32
C VAL A 217 15.52 -23.57 6.19
N ASP A 218 15.44 -23.70 7.51
CA ASP A 218 16.31 -23.00 8.45
C ASP A 218 17.79 -23.34 8.22
N GLU A 219 18.08 -24.63 8.02
CA GLU A 219 19.44 -25.10 7.70
C GLU A 219 19.95 -24.57 6.34
N ALA A 220 19.04 -24.39 5.37
CA ALA A 220 19.41 -23.84 4.07
C ALA A 220 19.74 -22.35 4.18
N ILE A 221 18.98 -21.59 4.95
CA ILE A 221 19.20 -20.16 5.23
C ILE A 221 20.54 -19.99 5.96
N ALA A 222 20.76 -20.71 7.06
CA ALA A 222 22.00 -20.64 7.84
C ALA A 222 23.24 -20.95 6.97
N ARG A 223 23.15 -21.94 6.08
CA ARG A 223 24.25 -22.28 5.14
C ARG A 223 24.53 -21.14 4.14
N HIS A 224 23.51 -20.38 3.76
CA HIS A 224 23.65 -19.27 2.83
C HIS A 224 24.27 -18.04 3.50
N ASP A 225 23.90 -17.74 4.73
CA ASP A 225 24.39 -16.61 5.50
C ASP A 225 25.88 -16.77 5.87
N VAL A 226 26.30 -17.98 6.23
CA VAL A 226 27.72 -18.30 6.44
C VAL A 226 28.55 -18.06 5.16
N LYS A 227 28.01 -18.37 3.98
CA LYS A 227 28.73 -18.12 2.71
C LYS A 227 28.83 -16.65 2.33
N ARG A 228 27.92 -15.79 2.82
CA ARG A 228 27.90 -14.34 2.58
C ARG A 228 28.67 -13.56 3.64
N GLY A 229 29.16 -14.18 4.69
CA GLY A 229 29.87 -13.51 5.78
C GLY A 229 28.99 -12.54 6.59
N VAL A 230 27.69 -12.77 6.63
CA VAL A 230 26.77 -12.03 7.50
C VAL A 230 26.94 -12.63 8.89
N PRO A 231 27.34 -11.82 9.91
CA PRO A 231 27.38 -12.33 11.29
C PRO A 231 25.96 -12.71 11.72
N GLY A 232 25.77 -13.93 12.22
CA GLY A 232 24.52 -14.33 12.83
C GLY A 232 24.22 -13.42 14.03
N GLU A 233 23.02 -12.87 14.08
CA GLU A 233 22.47 -12.19 15.26
C GLU A 233 22.25 -13.15 16.42
#